data_720e8aaa5f895a5d3c6f9b2a1e8f06de
#
_entry.id   720e8aaa5f895a5d3c6f9b2a1e8f06de
#
_cell.length_a   1.000
_cell.length_b   1.000
_cell.length_c   1.000
_cell.angle_alpha   90.00
_cell.angle_beta   90.00
_cell.angle_gamma   90.00
#
_symmetry.space_group_name_H-M   'P 1'
#
loop_
_entity.id
_entity.type
_entity.pdbx_description
1 polymer ?
#
loop_
_entity_poly.entity_id
_entity_poly.type
_entity_poly.pdbx_seq_one_letter_code
_entity_poly.pdbx_strand_id
1 'polypeptide(L)'
;MKRVFVFLTALIAAFSSISGQNADMFFSVTQGDSFTYTIRNSEGKVEYKYTYWNKEVNGEDLSDASVLYGYQFWKGDGTPLFADNGMMDMKITLNSEGTTSYMYDMKKSMAIQDIVTMGDVSSLPSDIKVGQSVPDGKINIKVKSVGASFLLTERKVLSEEVVTTPAGTFNTYKMDEHQTNKVLVSTKTFHIITWYAKNIGCIKQEVYDKKGKLLRTLELTALVQK
;
A
#
# COMPACT_ATOMS: atom_id res chain seq x y z
N MET A 1 19.94 4.47 -4.19
CA MET A 1 18.81 4.91 -5.03
C MET A 1 17.99 3.75 -5.59
N LYS A 2 18.52 2.76 -6.32
CA LYS A 2 17.72 1.62 -6.85
C LYS A 2 16.89 0.88 -5.77
N ARG A 3 17.35 0.80 -4.52
CA ARG A 3 16.69 0.08 -3.42
C ARG A 3 15.45 0.78 -2.87
N VAL A 4 15.43 2.12 -2.86
CA VAL A 4 14.28 2.92 -2.40
C VAL A 4 13.08 2.77 -3.34
N PHE A 5 13.30 2.60 -4.64
CA PHE A 5 12.25 2.49 -5.64
C PHE A 5 11.49 1.17 -5.64
N VAL A 6 12.18 0.09 -5.29
CA VAL A 6 11.52 -1.23 -5.14
C VAL A 6 10.49 -1.20 -4.01
N PHE A 7 10.77 -0.40 -2.96
CA PHE A 7 9.88 -0.24 -1.81
C PHE A 7 8.65 0.58 -2.11
N LEU A 8 8.81 1.67 -2.83
CA LEU A 8 7.67 2.52 -3.16
C LEU A 8 6.63 1.79 -4.03
N THR A 9 7.06 0.86 -4.88
CA THR A 9 6.11 0.02 -5.65
C THR A 9 5.35 -0.96 -4.78
N ALA A 10 5.99 -1.56 -3.79
CA ALA A 10 5.31 -2.44 -2.84
C ALA A 10 4.46 -1.67 -1.83
N LEU A 11 4.91 -0.46 -1.46
CA LEU A 11 4.21 0.38 -0.49
C LEU A 11 2.90 0.92 -1.05
N ILE A 12 2.84 1.29 -2.34
CA ILE A 12 1.61 1.80 -2.96
C ILE A 12 0.52 0.73 -3.03
N ALA A 13 0.89 -0.53 -3.12
CA ALA A 13 -0.04 -1.64 -3.09
C ALA A 13 -0.79 -1.80 -1.76
N ALA A 14 -0.20 -1.36 -0.66
CA ALA A 14 -0.83 -1.38 0.65
C ALA A 14 -1.84 -0.23 0.86
N PHE A 15 -1.92 0.72 -0.10
CA PHE A 15 -2.67 1.97 0.06
C PHE A 15 -3.85 2.04 -0.87
N SER A 16 -4.82 1.29 -0.63
CA SER A 16 -6.15 1.54 -1.15
C SER A 16 -7.07 1.85 0.01
N SER A 17 -7.36 3.17 0.16
CA SER A 17 -8.73 3.60 0.14
C SER A 17 -9.49 3.88 1.38
N ILE A 18 -10.08 5.05 1.42
CA ILE A 18 -11.15 5.37 2.36
C ILE A 18 -12.21 6.17 1.64
N SER A 19 -13.45 5.75 1.71
CA SER A 19 -14.61 6.61 1.46
C SER A 19 -15.61 6.47 2.59
N GLY A 20 -16.17 7.61 2.99
CA GLY A 20 -16.91 7.86 4.21
C GLY A 20 -18.08 6.97 4.58
N GLN A 21 -18.39 7.04 5.84
CA GLN A 21 -19.55 6.55 6.59
C GLN A 21 -19.79 5.03 6.63
N ASN A 22 -19.39 4.44 7.77
CA ASN A 22 -19.74 3.14 8.31
C ASN A 22 -19.06 1.89 7.74
N ALA A 23 -18.09 1.43 8.48
CA ALA A 23 -17.79 0.06 8.86
C ALA A 23 -17.09 -0.88 7.85
N ASP A 24 -17.12 -0.70 6.55
CA ASP A 24 -16.59 -1.71 5.61
C ASP A 24 -15.46 -1.18 4.73
N MET A 25 -14.45 -0.58 5.34
CA MET A 25 -13.30 -0.06 4.60
C MET A 25 -12.31 -1.15 4.20
N PHE A 26 -11.51 -0.89 3.16
CA PHE A 26 -10.45 -1.80 2.73
C PHE A 26 -9.11 -1.55 3.45
N PHE A 27 -9.15 -1.23 4.73
CA PHE A 27 -8.03 -1.17 5.66
C PHE A 27 -8.55 -1.12 7.10
N SER A 28 -7.70 -1.43 8.07
CA SER A 28 -8.06 -1.35 9.48
C SER A 28 -7.85 0.05 10.04
N VAL A 29 -8.80 0.49 10.85
CA VAL A 29 -8.71 1.69 11.70
C VAL A 29 -8.70 1.34 13.19
N THR A 30 -8.50 0.08 13.54
CA THR A 30 -8.40 -0.34 14.94
C THR A 30 -6.97 -0.12 15.43
N GLN A 31 -6.82 0.65 16.50
CA GLN A 31 -5.51 0.90 17.11
C GLN A 31 -4.90 -0.39 17.65
N GLY A 32 -3.65 -0.62 17.26
CA GLY A 32 -2.89 -1.81 17.65
C GLY A 32 -3.01 -2.99 16.71
N ASP A 33 -3.87 -2.93 15.68
CA ASP A 33 -3.84 -3.93 14.62
C ASP A 33 -2.48 -3.92 13.92
N SER A 34 -2.02 -5.10 13.54
CA SER A 34 -0.71 -5.29 12.91
C SER A 34 -0.76 -6.29 11.76
N PHE A 35 -0.06 -5.96 10.68
CA PHE A 35 -0.11 -6.66 9.41
C PHE A 35 1.31 -6.90 8.91
N THR A 36 1.68 -8.18 8.73
CA THR A 36 3.00 -8.56 8.21
C THR A 36 2.88 -9.09 6.79
N TYR A 37 3.69 -8.56 5.90
CA TYR A 37 3.73 -8.93 4.50
C TYR A 37 5.08 -9.51 4.10
N THR A 38 5.03 -10.47 3.19
CA THR A 38 6.22 -11.05 2.54
C THR A 38 6.17 -10.78 1.04
N ILE A 39 7.26 -10.23 0.51
CA ILE A 39 7.45 -9.99 -0.91
C ILE A 39 8.42 -11.02 -1.47
N ARG A 40 7.98 -11.72 -2.52
CA ARG A 40 8.78 -12.73 -3.21
C ARG A 40 9.01 -12.33 -4.66
N ASN A 41 10.15 -12.70 -5.21
CA ASN A 41 10.41 -12.58 -6.64
C ASN A 41 9.69 -13.70 -7.45
N SER A 42 9.83 -13.68 -8.77
CA SER A 42 9.23 -14.66 -9.66
C SER A 42 9.71 -16.12 -9.45
N GLU A 43 10.80 -16.31 -8.73
CA GLU A 43 11.36 -17.62 -8.37
C GLU A 43 10.87 -18.10 -6.97
N GLY A 44 10.01 -17.32 -6.32
CA GLY A 44 9.49 -17.60 -4.98
C GLY A 44 10.43 -17.21 -3.84
N LYS A 45 11.62 -16.67 -4.14
CA LYS A 45 12.59 -16.24 -3.12
C LYS A 45 12.11 -14.96 -2.44
N VAL A 46 12.17 -14.94 -1.10
CA VAL A 46 11.85 -13.74 -0.31
C VAL A 46 12.86 -12.65 -0.61
N GLU A 47 12.38 -11.52 -1.12
CA GLU A 47 13.19 -10.31 -1.32
C GLU A 47 13.10 -9.39 -0.13
N TYR A 48 11.89 -9.22 0.39
CA TYR A 48 11.60 -8.30 1.51
C TYR A 48 10.47 -8.82 2.38
N LYS A 49 10.45 -8.33 3.63
CA LYS A 49 9.32 -8.41 4.55
C LYS A 49 9.07 -7.02 5.13
N TYR A 50 7.84 -6.72 5.45
CA TYR A 50 7.51 -5.56 6.26
C TYR A 50 6.32 -5.85 7.15
N THR A 51 6.31 -5.17 8.29
CA THR A 51 5.15 -5.11 9.18
C THR A 51 4.74 -3.66 9.30
N TYR A 52 3.44 -3.38 9.24
CA TYR A 52 2.90 -2.12 9.70
C TYR A 52 1.87 -2.36 10.80
N TRP A 53 1.67 -1.36 11.62
CA TRP A 53 0.68 -1.39 12.69
C TRP A 53 0.07 -0.01 12.88
N ASN A 54 -1.18 0.02 13.35
CA ASN A 54 -1.91 1.23 13.66
C ASN A 54 -1.45 1.75 15.01
N LYS A 55 -0.56 2.76 15.03
CA LYS A 55 -0.01 3.37 16.25
C LYS A 55 -1.05 4.22 16.96
N GLU A 56 -1.71 5.08 16.20
CA GLU A 56 -2.69 6.02 16.69
C GLU A 56 -3.82 6.14 15.67
N VAL A 57 -5.05 6.20 16.16
CA VAL A 57 -6.24 6.47 15.35
C VAL A 57 -6.95 7.64 16.03
N ASN A 58 -7.14 8.73 15.30
CA ASN A 58 -7.78 9.94 15.79
C ASN A 58 -8.95 10.31 14.89
N GLY A 59 -10.02 10.84 15.47
CA GLY A 59 -11.27 11.21 14.82
C GLY A 59 -12.44 10.45 15.42
N GLU A 60 -13.58 11.15 15.57
CA GLU A 60 -14.81 10.57 16.15
C GLU A 60 -15.60 9.79 15.10
N ASP A 61 -15.45 10.15 13.84
CA ASP A 61 -15.98 9.41 12.71
C ASP A 61 -14.93 9.34 11.59
N LEU A 62 -15.16 8.41 10.66
CA LEU A 62 -14.23 8.13 9.57
C LEU A 62 -14.25 9.18 8.45
N SER A 63 -15.15 10.16 8.52
CA SER A 63 -15.22 11.27 7.58
C SER A 63 -14.15 12.32 7.80
N ASP A 64 -13.58 12.36 9.01
CA ASP A 64 -12.45 13.23 9.37
C ASP A 64 -11.53 12.50 10.36
N ALA A 65 -10.96 11.39 9.93
CA ALA A 65 -10.08 10.57 10.75
C ALA A 65 -8.63 10.67 10.29
N SER A 66 -7.69 10.41 11.18
CA SER A 66 -6.31 10.18 10.84
C SER A 66 -5.75 8.93 11.50
N VAL A 67 -4.97 8.18 10.75
CA VAL A 67 -4.28 7.00 11.25
C VAL A 67 -2.78 7.21 11.12
N LEU A 68 -2.05 7.07 12.21
CA LEU A 68 -0.60 7.04 12.23
C LEU A 68 -0.17 5.57 12.20
N TYR A 69 0.51 5.19 11.13
CA TYR A 69 1.08 3.86 10.98
C TYR A 69 2.55 3.85 11.36
N GLY A 70 2.98 2.82 12.09
CA GLY A 70 4.38 2.45 12.20
C GLY A 70 4.72 1.38 11.18
N TYR A 71 5.88 1.49 10.55
CA TYR A 71 6.38 0.51 9.59
C TYR A 71 7.75 0.01 10.00
N GLN A 72 7.99 -1.27 9.78
CA GLN A 72 9.30 -1.89 9.91
C GLN A 72 9.58 -2.77 8.70
N PHE A 73 10.76 -2.65 8.12
CA PHE A 73 11.14 -3.30 6.87
C PHE A 73 12.42 -4.10 7.00
N TRP A 74 12.43 -5.28 6.40
CA TRP A 74 13.58 -6.18 6.35
C TRP A 74 13.84 -6.65 4.92
N LYS A 75 15.11 -6.91 4.60
CA LYS A 75 15.47 -7.67 3.41
C LYS A 75 15.15 -9.16 3.62
N GLY A 76 15.17 -9.94 2.54
CA GLY A 76 14.91 -11.38 2.60
C GLY A 76 15.89 -12.17 3.48
N ASP A 77 17.07 -11.62 3.74
CA ASP A 77 18.07 -12.16 4.66
C ASP A 77 17.83 -11.79 6.13
N GLY A 78 16.75 -11.06 6.42
CA GLY A 78 16.40 -10.62 7.78
C GLY A 78 17.10 -9.34 8.23
N THR A 79 17.99 -8.75 7.42
CA THR A 79 18.62 -7.48 7.78
C THR A 79 17.66 -6.31 7.65
N PRO A 80 17.63 -5.35 8.60
CA PRO A 80 16.82 -4.14 8.47
C PRO A 80 17.15 -3.38 7.18
N LEU A 81 16.14 -2.80 6.58
CA LEU A 81 16.31 -2.05 5.32
C LEU A 81 16.73 -0.62 5.53
N PHE A 82 16.22 0.03 6.58
CA PHE A 82 16.49 1.41 6.93
C PHE A 82 17.31 1.50 8.22
N ALA A 83 17.89 2.69 8.50
CA ALA A 83 18.39 3.02 9.82
C ALA A 83 17.25 2.85 10.88
N ASP A 84 17.56 2.95 12.13
CA ASP A 84 16.59 2.76 13.24
C ASP A 84 15.83 1.42 13.19
N ASN A 85 16.57 0.33 12.92
CA ASN A 85 16.00 -1.01 12.76
C ASN A 85 14.95 -1.14 11.65
N GLY A 86 15.02 -0.30 10.62
CA GLY A 86 14.11 -0.31 9.49
C GLY A 86 12.77 0.35 9.75
N MET A 87 12.64 1.17 10.79
CA MET A 87 11.38 1.80 11.16
C MET A 87 11.10 3.08 10.36
N MET A 88 9.82 3.30 10.06
CA MET A 88 9.30 4.48 9.39
C MET A 88 7.88 4.75 9.90
N ASP A 89 7.51 6.02 10.04
CA ASP A 89 6.15 6.41 10.36
C ASP A 89 5.46 7.00 9.12
N MET A 90 4.16 6.73 8.97
CA MET A 90 3.31 7.29 7.94
C MET A 90 1.98 7.72 8.54
N LYS A 91 1.54 8.93 8.21
CA LYS A 91 0.22 9.41 8.58
C LYS A 91 -0.71 9.40 7.36
N ILE A 92 -1.90 8.84 7.55
CA ILE A 92 -3.01 8.95 6.62
C ILE A 92 -4.05 9.88 7.24
N THR A 93 -4.55 10.81 6.46
CA THR A 93 -5.67 11.66 6.84
C THR A 93 -6.82 11.43 5.86
N LEU A 94 -8.00 11.24 6.40
CA LEU A 94 -9.27 11.10 5.70
C LEU A 94 -10.03 12.41 5.78
N ASN A 95 -10.82 12.70 4.77
CA ASN A 95 -11.76 13.80 4.82
C ASN A 95 -13.17 13.36 4.37
N SER A 96 -14.15 14.23 4.61
CA SER A 96 -15.55 13.99 4.24
C SER A 96 -15.80 13.78 2.73
N GLU A 97 -14.84 14.17 1.89
CA GLU A 97 -14.91 13.99 0.42
C GLU A 97 -14.34 12.64 -0.02
N GLY A 98 -13.89 11.80 0.92
CA GLY A 98 -13.23 10.52 0.62
C GLY A 98 -11.81 10.67 0.08
N THR A 99 -11.22 11.87 0.17
CA THR A 99 -9.83 12.11 -0.23
C THR A 99 -8.90 11.64 0.87
N THR A 100 -7.90 10.89 0.51
CA THR A 100 -6.89 10.38 1.43
C THR A 100 -5.56 11.05 1.17
N SER A 101 -5.07 11.79 2.13
CA SER A 101 -3.76 12.41 2.09
C SER A 101 -2.74 11.57 2.86
N TYR A 102 -1.57 11.38 2.28
CA TYR A 102 -0.47 10.62 2.87
C TYR A 102 0.67 11.55 3.25
N MET A 103 1.17 11.40 4.45
CA MET A 103 2.39 12.06 4.89
C MET A 103 3.37 11.01 5.43
N TYR A 104 4.51 10.86 4.76
CA TYR A 104 5.60 10.01 5.24
C TYR A 104 6.57 10.83 6.07
N ASP A 105 6.83 10.43 7.30
CA ASP A 105 8.00 10.91 8.03
C ASP A 105 9.23 10.07 7.69
N MET A 106 9.72 10.27 6.47
CA MET A 106 10.97 9.64 6.01
C MET A 106 12.21 10.34 6.55
N LYS A 107 12.08 11.52 7.16
CA LYS A 107 13.22 12.29 7.72
C LYS A 107 13.94 11.49 8.79
N LYS A 108 13.17 10.80 9.64
CA LYS A 108 13.68 10.02 10.76
C LYS A 108 14.43 8.77 10.29
N SER A 109 13.87 8.07 9.29
CA SER A 109 14.35 6.75 8.87
C SER A 109 15.49 6.78 7.87
N MET A 110 15.63 7.85 7.10
CA MET A 110 16.60 7.93 6.01
C MET A 110 17.66 9.02 6.20
N ALA A 111 17.62 9.78 7.30
CA ALA A 111 18.44 10.98 7.51
C ALA A 111 18.37 11.97 6.32
N ILE A 112 17.25 11.97 5.59
CA ILE A 112 17.05 12.86 4.44
C ILE A 112 16.19 14.02 4.92
N GLN A 113 16.75 15.20 4.84
CA GLN A 113 16.02 16.47 5.00
C GLN A 113 15.34 16.81 3.67
N ASP A 114 14.20 17.48 3.72
CA ASP A 114 13.44 17.97 2.56
C ASP A 114 12.74 16.89 1.69
N ILE A 115 11.94 16.03 2.31
CA ILE A 115 10.97 15.20 1.61
C ILE A 115 9.61 15.86 1.66
N VAL A 116 9.02 16.05 0.49
CA VAL A 116 7.63 16.47 0.32
C VAL A 116 6.90 15.34 -0.41
N THR A 117 5.85 14.83 0.20
CA THR A 117 4.93 13.89 -0.44
C THR A 117 3.61 14.60 -0.67
N MET A 118 3.14 14.59 -1.90
CA MET A 118 1.84 15.15 -2.29
C MET A 118 1.14 14.15 -3.20
N GLY A 119 -0.15 13.97 -3.00
CA GLY A 119 -0.96 13.21 -3.93
C GLY A 119 -2.22 12.68 -3.28
N ASP A 120 -3.20 12.50 -4.14
CA ASP A 120 -4.44 11.85 -3.83
C ASP A 120 -4.27 10.38 -4.26
N VAL A 121 -4.17 9.49 -3.31
CA VAL A 121 -4.36 8.08 -3.62
C VAL A 121 -5.85 7.86 -3.62
N SER A 122 -6.37 7.51 -4.78
CA SER A 122 -7.79 7.27 -4.90
C SER A 122 -8.20 6.12 -3.98
N SER A 123 -9.22 6.40 -3.24
CA SER A 123 -9.86 5.46 -2.34
C SER A 123 -10.51 4.29 -3.11
N LEU A 124 -10.61 3.12 -2.47
CA LEU A 124 -11.58 2.11 -2.86
C LEU A 124 -12.90 2.45 -2.14
N PRO A 125 -13.98 2.74 -2.85
CA PRO A 125 -15.28 2.88 -2.22
C PRO A 125 -15.63 1.63 -1.39
N SER A 126 -16.32 1.82 -0.27
CA SER A 126 -16.71 0.71 0.61
C SER A 126 -17.69 -0.27 -0.04
N ASP A 127 -18.42 0.20 -1.04
CA ASP A 127 -19.50 -0.51 -1.76
C ASP A 127 -19.10 -0.96 -3.17
N ILE A 128 -17.81 -1.23 -3.42
CA ILE A 128 -17.36 -1.70 -4.74
C ILE A 128 -18.10 -2.96 -5.17
N LYS A 129 -18.33 -3.05 -6.49
CA LYS A 129 -19.05 -4.17 -7.13
C LYS A 129 -18.23 -4.76 -8.26
N VAL A 130 -18.40 -6.05 -8.50
CA VAL A 130 -17.80 -6.72 -9.65
C VAL A 130 -18.17 -6.01 -10.95
N GLY A 131 -17.18 -5.78 -11.80
CA GLY A 131 -17.31 -5.04 -13.05
C GLY A 131 -17.17 -3.51 -12.92
N GLN A 132 -17.18 -2.96 -11.71
CA GLN A 132 -17.03 -1.53 -11.46
C GLN A 132 -15.60 -1.07 -11.72
N SER A 133 -15.48 0.10 -12.39
CA SER A 133 -14.23 0.87 -12.41
C SER A 133 -14.17 1.76 -11.17
N VAL A 134 -12.97 1.87 -10.58
CA VAL A 134 -12.73 2.76 -9.44
C VAL A 134 -11.78 3.90 -9.85
N PRO A 135 -11.83 5.04 -9.17
CA PRO A 135 -11.04 6.20 -9.55
C PRO A 135 -9.52 5.92 -9.61
N ASP A 136 -8.84 6.62 -10.49
CA ASP A 136 -7.37 6.60 -10.58
C ASP A 136 -6.72 7.18 -9.34
N GLY A 137 -5.49 6.78 -9.05
CA GLY A 137 -4.70 7.28 -7.95
C GLY A 137 -3.36 7.84 -8.39
N LYS A 138 -2.88 8.90 -7.73
CA LYS A 138 -1.58 9.50 -8.03
C LYS A 138 -0.86 9.92 -6.76
N ILE A 139 0.40 9.49 -6.63
CA ILE A 139 1.31 9.97 -5.58
C ILE A 139 2.52 10.64 -6.24
N ASN A 140 2.85 11.84 -5.77
CA ASN A 140 4.08 12.53 -6.13
C ASN A 140 4.97 12.61 -4.90
N ILE A 141 6.23 12.24 -5.05
CA ILE A 141 7.23 12.34 -3.99
C ILE A 141 8.36 13.22 -4.51
N LYS A 142 8.73 14.21 -3.74
CA LYS A 142 9.88 15.06 -4.03
C LYS A 142 10.89 14.95 -2.90
N VAL A 143 12.12 14.58 -3.26
CA VAL A 143 13.26 14.53 -2.34
C VAL A 143 14.31 15.50 -2.87
N LYS A 144 14.48 16.64 -2.21
CA LYS A 144 15.30 17.75 -2.72
C LYS A 144 14.86 18.15 -4.14
N SER A 145 15.74 18.02 -5.12
CA SER A 145 15.47 18.32 -6.54
C SER A 145 14.97 17.09 -7.34
N VAL A 146 14.88 15.92 -6.73
CA VAL A 146 14.50 14.68 -7.41
C VAL A 146 13.02 14.41 -7.18
N GLY A 147 12.25 14.35 -8.26
CA GLY A 147 10.84 13.98 -8.25
C GLY A 147 10.63 12.51 -8.67
N ALA A 148 9.64 11.89 -8.05
CA ALA A 148 9.07 10.63 -8.48
C ALA A 148 7.55 10.75 -8.49
N SER A 149 6.88 10.12 -9.46
CA SER A 149 5.42 10.01 -9.47
C SER A 149 5.00 8.57 -9.69
N PHE A 150 3.93 8.20 -9.03
CA PHE A 150 3.29 6.89 -9.09
C PHE A 150 1.83 7.11 -9.45
N LEU A 151 1.41 6.51 -10.55
CA LEU A 151 0.07 6.66 -11.08
C LEU A 151 -0.58 5.27 -11.15
N LEU A 152 -1.74 5.10 -10.54
CA LEU A 152 -2.61 3.93 -10.65
C LEU A 152 -3.75 4.27 -11.59
N THR A 153 -3.95 3.49 -12.65
CA THR A 153 -4.96 3.72 -13.69
C THR A 153 -5.65 2.44 -14.07
N GLU A 154 -6.75 2.57 -14.83
CA GLU A 154 -7.49 1.45 -15.40
C GLU A 154 -7.94 0.44 -14.33
N ARG A 155 -8.34 0.95 -13.18
CA ARG A 155 -8.67 0.16 -12.00
C ARG A 155 -10.07 -0.42 -12.12
N LYS A 156 -10.18 -1.75 -12.06
CA LYS A 156 -11.44 -2.46 -12.23
C LYS A 156 -11.56 -3.65 -11.27
N VAL A 157 -12.73 -3.79 -10.66
CA VAL A 157 -13.08 -4.97 -9.85
C VAL A 157 -13.44 -6.13 -10.78
N LEU A 158 -12.68 -7.22 -10.74
CA LEU A 158 -12.86 -8.38 -11.62
C LEU A 158 -13.83 -9.41 -11.05
N SER A 159 -13.65 -9.76 -9.78
CA SER A 159 -14.41 -10.82 -9.10
C SER A 159 -14.37 -10.67 -7.59
N GLU A 160 -15.28 -11.38 -6.92
CA GLU A 160 -15.15 -11.73 -5.51
C GLU A 160 -14.67 -13.17 -5.41
N GLU A 161 -13.67 -13.44 -4.58
CA GLU A 161 -13.13 -14.80 -4.40
C GLU A 161 -12.51 -14.97 -3.02
N VAL A 162 -12.42 -16.23 -2.59
CA VAL A 162 -11.78 -16.59 -1.32
C VAL A 162 -10.30 -16.81 -1.55
N VAL A 163 -9.45 -16.11 -0.79
CA VAL A 163 -7.99 -16.22 -0.84
C VAL A 163 -7.45 -16.71 0.49
N THR A 164 -6.61 -17.74 0.45
CA THR A 164 -5.90 -18.26 1.62
C THR A 164 -4.43 -17.87 1.56
N THR A 165 -3.93 -17.31 2.65
CA THR A 165 -2.52 -16.94 2.86
C THR A 165 -2.06 -17.52 4.20
N PRO A 166 -0.78 -17.43 4.57
CA PRO A 166 -0.33 -17.83 5.91
C PRO A 166 -1.01 -17.08 7.06
N ALA A 167 -1.58 -15.90 6.82
CA ALA A 167 -2.32 -15.12 7.82
C ALA A 167 -3.77 -15.62 8.03
N GLY A 168 -4.31 -16.43 7.11
CA GLY A 168 -5.68 -16.91 7.19
C GLY A 168 -6.38 -17.00 5.84
N THR A 169 -7.71 -17.17 5.89
CA THR A 169 -8.58 -17.26 4.71
C THR A 169 -9.54 -16.06 4.71
N PHE A 170 -9.64 -15.37 3.58
CA PHE A 170 -10.31 -14.09 3.45
C PHE A 170 -11.27 -14.06 2.26
N ASN A 171 -12.43 -13.45 2.43
CA ASN A 171 -13.28 -13.03 1.32
C ASN A 171 -12.69 -11.77 0.71
N THR A 172 -12.38 -11.77 -0.57
CA THR A 172 -11.65 -10.70 -1.22
C THR A 172 -12.33 -10.21 -2.49
N TYR A 173 -12.06 -8.96 -2.84
CA TYR A 173 -12.32 -8.37 -4.15
C TYR A 173 -11.02 -8.37 -4.94
N LYS A 174 -11.03 -9.04 -6.09
CA LYS A 174 -9.90 -9.04 -7.02
C LYS A 174 -9.97 -7.83 -7.93
N MET A 175 -8.89 -7.07 -7.98
CA MET A 175 -8.77 -5.86 -8.79
C MET A 175 -7.67 -5.99 -9.82
N ASP A 176 -7.95 -5.47 -11.00
CA ASP A 176 -7.00 -5.24 -12.09
C ASP A 176 -6.61 -3.76 -12.10
N GLU A 177 -5.31 -3.47 -12.14
CA GLU A 177 -4.77 -2.13 -12.05
C GLU A 177 -3.50 -1.99 -12.90
N HIS A 178 -3.27 -0.80 -13.46
CA HIS A 178 -1.99 -0.45 -14.08
C HIS A 178 -1.26 0.58 -13.22
N GLN A 179 0.01 0.33 -12.95
CA GLN A 179 0.85 1.27 -12.20
C GLN A 179 1.97 1.80 -13.08
N THR A 180 2.04 3.12 -13.23
CA THR A 180 3.14 3.80 -13.92
C THR A 180 4.00 4.56 -12.91
N ASN A 181 5.27 4.18 -12.83
CA ASN A 181 6.27 4.81 -11.98
C ASN A 181 7.20 5.67 -12.84
N LYS A 182 7.21 6.97 -12.57
CA LYS A 182 8.16 7.91 -13.20
C LYS A 182 9.16 8.35 -12.15
N VAL A 183 10.44 8.13 -12.44
CA VAL A 183 11.53 8.50 -11.54
C VAL A 183 12.66 9.06 -12.37
N LEU A 184 12.95 10.36 -12.18
CA LEU A 184 13.89 11.07 -13.04
C LEU A 184 13.47 10.90 -14.53
N VAL A 185 14.36 10.33 -15.33
CA VAL A 185 14.14 10.04 -16.75
C VAL A 185 13.59 8.65 -17.02
N SER A 186 13.40 7.83 -15.99
CA SER A 186 12.92 6.44 -16.13
C SER A 186 11.41 6.37 -15.93
N THR A 187 10.71 5.75 -16.87
CA THR A 187 9.28 5.42 -16.74
C THR A 187 9.13 3.90 -16.85
N LYS A 188 8.43 3.31 -15.89
CA LYS A 188 8.09 1.88 -15.89
C LYS A 188 6.61 1.72 -15.62
N THR A 189 5.97 0.87 -16.41
CA THR A 189 4.56 0.49 -16.21
C THR A 189 4.50 -0.98 -15.86
N PHE A 190 3.62 -1.30 -14.93
CA PHE A 190 3.35 -2.65 -14.44
C PHE A 190 1.86 -2.91 -14.55
N HIS A 191 1.50 -4.15 -14.81
CA HIS A 191 0.16 -4.66 -14.62
C HIS A 191 0.09 -5.30 -13.23
N ILE A 192 -0.92 -4.97 -12.46
CA ILE A 192 -1.03 -5.39 -11.06
C ILE A 192 -2.40 -6.04 -10.85
N ILE A 193 -2.41 -7.19 -10.22
CA ILE A 193 -3.61 -7.84 -9.71
C ILE A 193 -3.54 -7.80 -8.19
N THR A 194 -4.55 -7.22 -7.55
CA THR A 194 -4.60 -7.10 -6.09
C THR A 194 -5.88 -7.69 -5.54
N TRP A 195 -5.79 -8.41 -4.45
CA TRP A 195 -6.91 -8.96 -3.67
C TRP A 195 -7.06 -8.17 -2.38
N TYR A 196 -8.18 -7.49 -2.24
CA TYR A 196 -8.49 -6.66 -1.07
C TYR A 196 -9.58 -7.28 -0.23
N ALA A 197 -9.41 -7.30 1.09
CA ALA A 197 -10.44 -7.68 2.05
C ALA A 197 -10.89 -6.46 2.88
N LYS A 198 -12.19 -6.41 3.18
CA LYS A 198 -12.76 -5.39 4.07
C LYS A 198 -12.13 -5.46 5.45
N ASN A 199 -11.91 -4.30 6.07
CA ASN A 199 -11.32 -4.10 7.40
C ASN A 199 -9.88 -4.62 7.57
N ILE A 200 -9.23 -5.01 6.47
CA ILE A 200 -7.85 -5.51 6.47
C ILE A 200 -7.00 -4.77 5.44
N GLY A 201 -7.46 -4.73 4.19
CA GLY A 201 -6.73 -4.15 3.07
C GLY A 201 -6.22 -5.20 2.09
N CYS A 202 -5.02 -5.01 1.56
CA CYS A 202 -4.39 -5.93 0.63
C CYS A 202 -4.11 -7.29 1.30
N ILE A 203 -4.64 -8.36 0.75
CA ILE A 203 -4.37 -9.74 1.18
C ILE A 203 -3.26 -10.36 0.35
N LYS A 204 -3.32 -10.13 -0.96
CA LYS A 204 -2.36 -10.62 -1.93
C LYS A 204 -2.23 -9.64 -3.08
N GLN A 205 -1.03 -9.56 -3.67
CA GLN A 205 -0.81 -8.81 -4.89
C GLN A 205 0.18 -9.54 -5.79
N GLU A 206 -0.06 -9.48 -7.09
CA GLU A 206 0.82 -9.96 -8.15
C GLU A 206 1.19 -8.80 -9.07
N VAL A 207 2.48 -8.65 -9.35
CA VAL A 207 3.03 -7.58 -10.20
C VAL A 207 3.65 -8.20 -11.44
N TYR A 208 3.18 -7.76 -12.59
CA TYR A 208 3.62 -8.24 -13.90
C TYR A 208 4.31 -7.15 -14.70
N ASP A 209 5.23 -7.53 -15.57
CA ASP A 209 5.78 -6.62 -16.57
C ASP A 209 4.81 -6.41 -17.75
N LYS A 210 5.18 -5.52 -18.68
CA LYS A 210 4.39 -5.24 -19.90
C LYS A 210 4.18 -6.45 -20.81
N LYS A 211 4.94 -7.53 -20.62
CA LYS A 211 4.84 -8.78 -21.40
C LYS A 211 4.02 -9.86 -20.67
N GLY A 212 3.44 -9.53 -19.53
CA GLY A 212 2.68 -10.45 -18.68
C GLY A 212 3.54 -11.42 -17.87
N LYS A 213 4.86 -11.18 -17.76
CA LYS A 213 5.74 -11.99 -16.92
C LYS A 213 5.58 -11.55 -15.47
N LEU A 214 5.29 -12.50 -14.57
CA LEU A 214 5.27 -12.25 -13.12
C LEU A 214 6.66 -11.80 -12.65
N LEU A 215 6.70 -10.69 -11.95
CA LEU A 215 7.91 -10.13 -11.36
C LEU A 215 7.99 -10.40 -9.87
N ARG A 216 6.85 -10.22 -9.16
CA ARG A 216 6.75 -10.31 -7.71
C ARG A 216 5.37 -10.72 -7.26
N THR A 217 5.32 -11.32 -6.10
CA THR A 217 4.12 -11.48 -5.28
C THR A 217 4.30 -10.81 -3.93
N LEU A 218 3.22 -10.28 -3.39
CA LEU A 218 3.11 -9.80 -2.02
C LEU A 218 1.96 -10.57 -1.38
N GLU A 219 2.16 -11.04 -0.16
CA GLU A 219 1.15 -11.77 0.60
C GLU A 219 1.13 -11.31 2.05
N LEU A 220 -0.07 -11.18 2.61
CA LEU A 220 -0.28 -11.03 4.05
C LEU A 220 0.11 -12.37 4.73
N THR A 221 1.15 -12.36 5.55
CA THR A 221 1.71 -13.58 6.15
C THR A 221 1.49 -13.68 7.65
N ALA A 222 1.14 -12.57 8.31
CA ALA A 222 0.63 -12.57 9.67
C ALA A 222 -0.31 -11.39 9.89
N LEU A 223 -1.32 -11.59 10.73
CA LEU A 223 -2.35 -10.63 11.10
C LEU A 223 -2.58 -10.72 12.62
N VAL A 224 -2.54 -9.59 13.29
CA VAL A 224 -2.99 -9.43 14.67
C VAL A 224 -4.06 -8.37 14.68
N GLN A 225 -5.27 -8.71 15.05
CA GLN A 225 -6.40 -7.79 15.26
C GLN A 225 -6.75 -7.78 16.76
N LYS A 226 -7.05 -6.59 17.28
CA LYS A 226 -7.39 -6.35 18.68
C LYS A 226 -8.89 -6.13 18.87
#